data_38738009d3d647e425187c5fa427b950
#
_entry.id   38738009d3d647e425187c5fa427b950
#
_cell.length_a   1.000
_cell.length_b   1.000
_cell.length_c   1.000
_cell.angle_alpha   90.00
_cell.angle_beta   90.00
_cell.angle_gamma   90.00
#
_symmetry.space_group_name_H-M   'P 1'
#
loop_
_entity.id
_entity.type
_entity.pdbx_description
1 polymer ?
#
loop_
_entity_poly.entity_id
_entity_poly.type
_entity_poly.pdbx_seq_one_letter_code
_entity_poly.pdbx_strand_id
1 'polypeptide(L)'
;QGRMTIIPPEKTDDGKITIGGLDANIWMTKYGNVYTDCKAEDFMGKLGFAWGDLVTVKFLDKTLTLPVVPTYSYVDSGKPAIIVEKDADGKPTGYVSMAINMGNFAETYELAKKHTNEDKTWYWTAWEGVTYPVEVTFKMAEKGGYMAEYIMHDLQRTNDRADYPNLSDAEFGNFRNIATTGMGKDVLYRGSSPINPELGRNTYVDAALKQAGVNVIMNLANSQEEAEAYEGFADTYYSGHKVIYLNLGVDFSAPEFQKGLAEGLRFFAANKGTYYVHCTEGKDRAGFVSALLECLMGATYDEVVADYMVTYYNYYGVEPGTDKYNAIANSNIIKTLQNAFGVEDLSKADLQKGAKDYMKAIGLTDAEITDLMVNLGYVAPVEPATPSKPATGDAGIVVYLGLGVMALAGGV
;
A
#
# COMPACT_ATOMS: atom_id res chain seq x y z
N GLN A 1 9.20 -5.38 31.17
CA GLN A 1 7.96 -6.17 31.20
C GLN A 1 8.36 -7.62 31.20
N GLY A 2 8.07 -8.34 32.32
CA GLY A 2 8.47 -9.72 32.49
C GLY A 2 7.80 -10.61 31.44
N ARG A 3 8.59 -11.35 30.67
CA ARG A 3 8.12 -12.45 29.84
C ARG A 3 7.35 -13.41 30.74
N MET A 4 6.09 -13.65 30.42
CA MET A 4 5.29 -14.67 31.07
C MET A 4 5.89 -16.02 30.68
N THR A 5 6.44 -16.76 31.65
CA THR A 5 6.97 -18.11 31.41
C THR A 5 5.77 -19.06 31.35
N ILE A 6 5.40 -19.46 30.15
CA ILE A 6 4.38 -20.48 29.95
C ILE A 6 5.01 -21.82 30.31
N ILE A 7 4.41 -22.53 31.27
CA ILE A 7 4.83 -23.89 31.62
C ILE A 7 4.28 -24.80 30.50
N PRO A 8 5.16 -25.57 29.79
CA PRO A 8 4.71 -26.44 28.73
C PRO A 8 3.65 -27.44 29.25
N PRO A 9 2.50 -27.58 28.55
CA PRO A 9 1.54 -28.60 28.90
C PRO A 9 2.13 -30.01 28.70
N GLU A 10 1.79 -30.94 29.55
CA GLU A 10 2.13 -32.35 29.36
C GLU A 10 1.42 -32.89 28.12
N LYS A 11 2.15 -33.62 27.27
CA LYS A 11 1.64 -34.17 26.02
C LYS A 11 0.65 -35.30 26.29
N THR A 12 -0.52 -35.28 25.68
CA THR A 12 -1.40 -36.43 25.60
C THR A 12 -0.82 -37.48 24.65
N ASP A 13 -0.87 -38.78 25.02
CA ASP A 13 -0.15 -39.87 24.35
C ASP A 13 -0.71 -40.29 22.98
N ASP A 14 -1.79 -39.71 22.50
CA ASP A 14 -2.49 -40.13 21.28
C ASP A 14 -2.04 -39.39 19.98
N GLY A 15 -1.06 -38.52 20.07
CA GLY A 15 -0.54 -37.77 18.92
C GLY A 15 -1.44 -36.62 18.42
N LYS A 16 -2.57 -36.40 19.07
CA LYS A 16 -3.50 -35.32 18.76
C LYS A 16 -2.99 -33.98 19.33
N ILE A 17 -3.32 -32.88 18.63
CA ILE A 17 -3.09 -31.55 19.13
C ILE A 17 -4.33 -31.10 19.89
N THR A 18 -4.15 -30.62 21.11
CA THR A 18 -5.28 -30.22 21.97
C THR A 18 -5.05 -28.86 22.65
N ILE A 19 -6.15 -28.21 23.02
CA ILE A 19 -6.21 -27.22 24.10
C ILE A 19 -6.59 -28.01 25.33
N GLY A 20 -5.62 -28.24 26.25
CA GLY A 20 -5.78 -29.25 27.30
C GLY A 20 -6.71 -28.87 28.43
N GLY A 21 -6.93 -27.60 28.65
CA GLY A 21 -7.70 -27.11 29.78
C GLY A 21 -7.89 -25.59 29.83
N LEU A 22 -8.28 -25.14 31.00
CA LEU A 22 -8.64 -23.75 31.29
C LEU A 22 -7.62 -23.01 32.17
N ASP A 23 -6.55 -23.72 32.60
CA ASP A 23 -5.60 -23.15 33.57
C ASP A 23 -4.97 -21.88 33.02
N ALA A 24 -5.12 -20.83 33.79
CA ALA A 24 -4.59 -19.52 33.49
C ALA A 24 -3.06 -19.55 33.31
N ASN A 25 -2.58 -18.89 32.26
CA ASN A 25 -1.15 -18.83 31.89
C ASN A 25 -0.54 -20.17 31.41
N ILE A 26 -1.30 -21.24 31.30
CA ILE A 26 -0.90 -22.49 30.64
C ILE A 26 -1.61 -22.60 29.30
N TRP A 27 -2.94 -22.65 29.32
CA TRP A 27 -3.76 -22.81 28.13
C TRP A 27 -4.40 -21.53 27.64
N MET A 28 -4.64 -20.57 28.54
CA MET A 28 -5.27 -19.30 28.21
C MET A 28 -4.60 -18.13 28.93
N THR A 29 -4.31 -17.08 28.20
CA THR A 29 -3.77 -15.86 28.79
C THR A 29 -4.88 -14.97 29.35
N LYS A 30 -4.49 -13.97 30.13
CA LYS A 30 -5.41 -12.91 30.62
C LYS A 30 -6.20 -12.24 29.50
N TYR A 31 -5.65 -12.20 28.27
CA TYR A 31 -6.22 -11.51 27.13
C TYR A 31 -7.01 -12.45 26.19
N GLY A 32 -7.14 -13.71 26.55
CA GLY A 32 -7.88 -14.70 25.76
C GLY A 32 -7.12 -15.31 24.59
N ASN A 33 -5.79 -15.20 24.57
CA ASN A 33 -4.98 -16.01 23.66
C ASN A 33 -5.01 -17.46 24.14
N VAL A 34 -5.15 -18.39 23.19
CA VAL A 34 -5.37 -19.80 23.48
C VAL A 34 -4.17 -20.61 23.00
N TYR A 35 -3.54 -21.37 23.88
CA TYR A 35 -2.40 -22.23 23.59
C TYR A 35 -2.82 -23.67 23.33
N THR A 36 -2.05 -24.31 22.46
CA THR A 36 -2.15 -25.76 22.19
C THR A 36 -0.93 -26.48 22.75
N ASP A 37 -0.97 -27.80 22.82
CA ASP A 37 0.18 -28.66 23.15
C ASP A 37 1.12 -28.94 21.97
N CYS A 38 0.88 -28.31 20.82
CA CYS A 38 1.75 -28.36 19.66
C CYS A 38 2.98 -27.47 19.85
N LYS A 39 4.19 -28.06 19.87
CA LYS A 39 5.43 -27.28 19.88
C LYS A 39 5.59 -26.54 18.57
N ALA A 40 6.08 -25.31 18.64
CA ALA A 40 6.37 -24.48 17.48
C ALA A 40 7.34 -25.15 16.49
N GLU A 41 8.37 -25.83 17.00
CA GLU A 41 9.32 -26.61 16.19
C GLU A 41 8.64 -27.75 15.41
N ASP A 42 7.71 -28.47 16.04
CA ASP A 42 6.97 -29.57 15.42
C ASP A 42 5.99 -29.04 14.38
N PHE A 43 5.31 -27.92 14.67
CA PHE A 43 4.39 -27.26 13.75
C PHE A 43 5.08 -26.85 12.44
N MET A 44 6.25 -26.27 12.55
CA MET A 44 7.00 -25.82 11.37
C MET A 44 7.84 -26.95 10.75
N GLY A 45 8.55 -27.74 11.57
CA GLY A 45 9.46 -28.76 11.08
C GLY A 45 8.76 -30.06 10.64
N LYS A 46 7.85 -30.60 11.46
CA LYS A 46 7.19 -31.88 11.17
C LYS A 46 5.90 -31.72 10.35
N LEU A 47 5.10 -30.71 10.66
CA LEU A 47 3.83 -30.47 9.96
C LEU A 47 4.02 -29.61 8.69
N GLY A 48 5.19 -28.97 8.52
CA GLY A 48 5.59 -28.28 7.30
C GLY A 48 4.94 -26.90 7.10
N PHE A 49 4.40 -26.29 8.15
CA PHE A 49 3.89 -24.92 8.10
C PHE A 49 5.04 -23.91 8.22
N ALA A 50 4.79 -22.69 7.73
CA ALA A 50 5.76 -21.59 7.82
C ALA A 50 5.04 -20.26 8.09
N TRP A 51 5.79 -19.26 8.59
CA TRP A 51 5.27 -17.91 8.68
C TRP A 51 4.85 -17.41 7.30
N GLY A 52 3.68 -16.79 7.23
CA GLY A 52 3.08 -16.33 5.98
C GLY A 52 2.18 -17.35 5.27
N ASP A 53 2.06 -18.56 5.78
CA ASP A 53 1.07 -19.54 5.29
C ASP A 53 -0.34 -19.16 5.76
N LEU A 54 -1.35 -19.51 4.97
CA LEU A 54 -2.74 -19.59 5.43
C LEU A 54 -3.08 -21.03 5.79
N VAL A 55 -3.61 -21.22 7.00
CA VAL A 55 -3.89 -22.54 7.57
C VAL A 55 -5.34 -22.64 8.01
N THR A 56 -6.02 -23.69 7.57
CA THR A 56 -7.34 -24.04 8.07
C THR A 56 -7.21 -24.69 9.44
N VAL A 57 -7.83 -24.08 10.44
CA VAL A 57 -7.91 -24.56 11.82
C VAL A 57 -9.31 -25.05 12.09
N LYS A 58 -9.44 -26.25 12.66
CA LYS A 58 -10.72 -26.76 13.14
C LYS A 58 -10.63 -27.09 14.62
N PHE A 59 -11.62 -26.66 15.37
CA PHE A 59 -11.84 -26.98 16.77
C PHE A 59 -13.33 -26.82 17.07
N LEU A 60 -13.88 -27.70 17.93
CA LEU A 60 -15.33 -27.77 18.16
C LEU A 60 -16.10 -27.81 16.81
N ASP A 61 -17.07 -26.97 16.62
CA ASP A 61 -17.82 -26.75 15.38
C ASP A 61 -17.25 -25.66 14.46
N LYS A 62 -16.15 -25.04 14.87
CA LYS A 62 -15.53 -23.91 14.16
C LYS A 62 -14.53 -24.39 13.11
N THR A 63 -14.53 -23.72 11.97
CA THR A 63 -13.52 -23.85 10.91
C THR A 63 -13.07 -22.46 10.49
N LEU A 64 -11.81 -22.14 10.70
CA LEU A 64 -11.22 -20.83 10.41
C LEU A 64 -10.06 -20.99 9.43
N THR A 65 -9.83 -19.99 8.59
CA THR A 65 -8.58 -19.87 7.82
C THR A 65 -7.77 -18.71 8.39
N LEU A 66 -6.64 -19.02 9.00
CA LEU A 66 -5.81 -18.08 9.76
C LEU A 66 -4.40 -18.01 9.21
N PRO A 67 -3.77 -16.81 9.20
CA PRO A 67 -2.37 -16.67 8.88
C PRO A 67 -1.47 -17.17 10.01
N VAL A 68 -0.31 -17.72 9.65
CA VAL A 68 0.76 -18.09 10.59
C VAL A 68 1.72 -16.93 10.70
N VAL A 69 1.84 -16.35 11.90
CA VAL A 69 2.64 -15.15 12.15
C VAL A 69 3.42 -15.25 13.46
N PRO A 70 4.53 -14.50 13.65
CA PRO A 70 5.32 -14.60 14.89
C PRO A 70 4.67 -13.89 16.07
N THR A 71 3.81 -12.92 15.84
CA THR A 71 3.06 -12.18 16.87
C THR A 71 1.76 -11.62 16.28
N TYR A 72 0.79 -11.32 17.12
CA TYR A 72 -0.50 -10.75 16.70
C TYR A 72 -0.38 -9.37 16.00
N SER A 73 0.74 -8.67 16.15
CA SER A 73 0.97 -7.38 15.45
C SER A 73 1.14 -7.52 13.94
N TYR A 74 1.29 -8.73 13.41
CA TYR A 74 1.35 -9.01 11.97
C TYR A 74 -0.03 -9.15 11.31
N VAL A 75 -1.11 -8.97 12.05
CA VAL A 75 -2.47 -8.88 11.52
C VAL A 75 -3.13 -7.59 11.98
N ASP A 76 -4.11 -7.13 11.22
CA ASP A 76 -4.85 -5.92 11.57
C ASP A 76 -5.63 -6.08 12.89
N SER A 77 -5.94 -4.96 13.54
CA SER A 77 -6.76 -4.96 14.75
C SER A 77 -8.09 -5.68 14.53
N GLY A 78 -8.45 -6.54 15.46
CA GLY A 78 -9.65 -7.38 15.39
C GLY A 78 -9.50 -8.64 14.55
N LYS A 79 -8.36 -8.90 13.91
CA LYS A 79 -8.14 -10.11 13.10
C LYS A 79 -7.45 -11.21 13.90
N PRO A 80 -7.90 -12.47 13.71
CA PRO A 80 -7.29 -13.63 14.33
C PRO A 80 -6.07 -14.14 13.56
N ALA A 81 -5.16 -14.80 14.28
CA ALA A 81 -3.98 -15.44 13.70
C ALA A 81 -3.55 -16.66 14.51
N ILE A 82 -2.79 -17.54 13.85
CA ILE A 82 -1.97 -18.58 14.51
C ILE A 82 -0.63 -17.94 14.84
N ILE A 83 -0.27 -17.97 16.11
CA ILE A 83 0.99 -17.38 16.60
C ILE A 83 2.03 -18.49 16.81
N VAL A 84 3.15 -18.36 16.13
CA VAL A 84 4.35 -19.18 16.30
C VAL A 84 5.51 -18.22 16.58
N GLU A 85 5.84 -18.04 17.86
CA GLU A 85 6.85 -17.08 18.29
C GLU A 85 8.23 -17.39 17.71
N LYS A 86 9.04 -16.35 17.52
CA LYS A 86 10.47 -16.42 17.17
C LYS A 86 11.33 -16.15 18.40
N ASP A 87 12.42 -16.88 18.54
CA ASP A 87 13.51 -16.51 19.44
C ASP A 87 14.40 -15.39 18.84
N ALA A 88 15.48 -15.04 19.56
CA ALA A 88 16.41 -14.00 19.10
C ALA A 88 17.17 -14.38 17.82
N ASP A 89 17.29 -15.66 17.52
CA ASP A 89 17.95 -16.20 16.32
C ASP A 89 16.96 -16.38 15.15
N GLY A 90 15.70 -15.99 15.34
CA GLY A 90 14.63 -16.11 14.34
C GLY A 90 14.06 -17.53 14.20
N LYS A 91 14.33 -18.43 15.14
CA LYS A 91 13.81 -19.80 15.15
C LYS A 91 12.46 -19.89 15.86
N PRO A 92 11.60 -20.83 15.46
CA PRO A 92 10.33 -21.06 16.16
C PRO A 92 10.59 -21.51 17.58
N THR A 93 9.83 -20.97 18.55
CA THR A 93 9.97 -21.28 19.97
C THR A 93 8.62 -21.37 20.65
N GLY A 94 8.55 -22.12 21.75
CA GLY A 94 7.36 -22.28 22.56
C GLY A 94 6.31 -23.18 21.94
N TYR A 95 5.05 -22.85 22.19
CA TYR A 95 3.88 -23.59 21.75
C TYR A 95 3.02 -22.74 20.81
N VAL A 96 2.39 -23.40 19.83
CA VAL A 96 1.46 -22.75 18.91
C VAL A 96 0.24 -22.26 19.68
N SER A 97 -0.09 -21.01 19.48
CA SER A 97 -1.27 -20.37 20.05
C SER A 97 -2.13 -19.69 18.98
N MET A 98 -3.34 -19.35 19.35
CA MET A 98 -4.28 -18.58 18.54
C MET A 98 -4.66 -17.31 19.30
N ALA A 99 -4.65 -16.18 18.62
CA ALA A 99 -4.92 -14.88 19.20
C ALA A 99 -5.70 -13.98 18.24
N ILE A 100 -6.35 -12.94 18.78
CA ILE A 100 -6.92 -11.84 18.00
C ILE A 100 -6.15 -10.57 18.38
N ASN A 101 -5.65 -9.85 17.39
CA ASN A 101 -5.01 -8.56 17.65
C ASN A 101 -6.02 -7.59 18.27
N MET A 102 -5.75 -7.09 19.47
CA MET A 102 -6.64 -6.26 20.28
C MET A 102 -8.00 -6.90 20.59
N GLY A 103 -8.06 -8.23 20.64
CA GLY A 103 -9.29 -8.99 20.90
C GLY A 103 -9.08 -10.20 21.81
N ASN A 104 -10.14 -10.98 22.02
CA ASN A 104 -10.20 -12.12 22.90
C ASN A 104 -10.63 -13.38 22.08
N PHE A 105 -9.66 -14.23 21.72
CA PHE A 105 -9.92 -15.42 20.92
C PHE A 105 -10.80 -16.44 21.64
N ALA A 106 -10.55 -16.66 22.92
CA ALA A 106 -11.26 -17.65 23.70
C ALA A 106 -12.78 -17.35 23.80
N GLU A 107 -13.14 -16.10 24.02
CA GLU A 107 -14.55 -15.69 24.10
C GLU A 107 -15.18 -15.54 22.70
N THR A 108 -14.46 -14.95 21.74
CA THR A 108 -14.97 -14.75 20.37
C THR A 108 -15.37 -16.07 19.72
N TYR A 109 -14.60 -17.14 19.96
CA TYR A 109 -14.86 -18.46 19.39
C TYR A 109 -15.47 -19.45 20.38
N GLU A 110 -16.06 -18.96 21.45
CA GLU A 110 -16.87 -19.74 22.39
C GLU A 110 -16.12 -20.93 23.01
N LEU A 111 -14.83 -20.76 23.28
CA LEU A 111 -14.01 -21.75 23.99
C LEU A 111 -14.17 -21.62 25.51
N ALA A 112 -14.10 -20.40 26.03
CA ALA A 112 -14.15 -20.13 27.45
C ALA A 112 -14.71 -18.73 27.75
N LYS A 113 -15.22 -18.56 28.97
CA LYS A 113 -15.68 -17.27 29.51
C LYS A 113 -14.72 -16.80 30.59
N LYS A 114 -14.33 -15.52 30.50
CA LYS A 114 -13.48 -14.88 31.50
C LYS A 114 -14.30 -14.35 32.65
N HIS A 115 -13.80 -14.57 33.84
CA HIS A 115 -14.33 -13.99 35.07
C HIS A 115 -13.26 -13.17 35.78
N THR A 116 -13.66 -12.04 36.32
CA THR A 116 -12.78 -11.16 37.10
C THR A 116 -13.39 -10.95 38.48
N ASN A 117 -12.64 -11.26 39.51
CA ASN A 117 -13.02 -11.08 40.91
C ASN A 117 -12.88 -9.60 41.36
N GLU A 118 -13.45 -9.26 42.49
CA GLU A 118 -13.37 -7.91 43.07
C GLU A 118 -11.93 -7.46 43.34
N ASP A 119 -11.03 -8.38 43.72
CA ASP A 119 -9.60 -8.16 43.93
C ASP A 119 -8.79 -8.08 42.62
N LYS A 120 -9.46 -8.04 41.45
CA LYS A 120 -8.88 -8.04 40.09
C LYS A 120 -8.13 -9.33 39.68
N THR A 121 -8.19 -10.39 40.47
CA THR A 121 -7.82 -11.71 40.01
C THR A 121 -8.80 -12.22 38.96
N TRP A 122 -8.37 -13.12 38.10
CA TRP A 122 -9.19 -13.59 37.00
C TRP A 122 -9.01 -15.11 36.81
N TYR A 123 -10.06 -15.72 36.22
CA TYR A 123 -10.06 -17.14 35.88
C TYR A 123 -10.95 -17.40 34.67
N TRP A 124 -10.81 -18.57 34.09
CA TRP A 124 -11.63 -19.02 32.96
C TRP A 124 -12.58 -20.15 33.38
N THR A 125 -13.77 -20.16 32.80
CA THR A 125 -14.68 -21.28 32.81
C THR A 125 -14.94 -21.74 31.38
N ALA A 126 -15.24 -23.04 31.19
CA ALA A 126 -15.62 -23.55 29.89
C ALA A 126 -16.84 -22.80 29.34
N TRP A 127 -16.86 -22.57 28.02
CA TRP A 127 -18.09 -22.13 27.37
C TRP A 127 -19.16 -23.20 27.49
N GLU A 128 -20.43 -22.84 27.42
CA GLU A 128 -21.54 -23.79 27.58
C GLU A 128 -21.44 -24.89 26.53
N GLY A 129 -21.47 -26.16 26.99
CA GLY A 129 -21.36 -27.36 26.15
C GLY A 129 -19.92 -27.72 25.75
N VAL A 130 -18.90 -26.96 26.14
CA VAL A 130 -17.50 -27.28 25.85
C VAL A 130 -16.90 -28.15 26.94
N THR A 131 -16.28 -29.26 26.53
CA THR A 131 -15.55 -30.18 27.41
C THR A 131 -14.06 -30.19 26.98
N TYR A 132 -13.16 -30.07 27.93
CA TYR A 132 -11.72 -30.17 27.73
C TYR A 132 -11.20 -31.60 27.98
N PRO A 133 -10.16 -32.03 27.23
CA PRO A 133 -9.40 -31.28 26.22
C PRO A 133 -10.19 -31.07 24.93
N VAL A 134 -9.96 -29.94 24.25
CA VAL A 134 -10.51 -29.64 22.94
C VAL A 134 -9.49 -30.00 21.86
N GLU A 135 -9.84 -30.88 20.95
CA GLU A 135 -8.99 -31.26 19.81
C GLU A 135 -8.91 -30.15 18.80
N VAL A 136 -7.69 -29.88 18.30
CA VAL A 136 -7.41 -28.88 17.26
C VAL A 136 -6.74 -29.55 16.09
N THR A 137 -7.20 -29.29 14.88
CA THR A 137 -6.54 -29.77 13.67
C THR A 137 -6.10 -28.61 12.79
N PHE A 138 -4.90 -28.74 12.20
CA PHE A 138 -4.33 -27.79 11.27
C PHE A 138 -4.17 -28.43 9.90
N LYS A 139 -4.60 -27.72 8.84
CA LYS A 139 -4.45 -28.15 7.46
C LYS A 139 -3.99 -26.97 6.62
N MET A 140 -2.99 -27.17 5.74
CA MET A 140 -2.60 -26.13 4.79
C MET A 140 -3.80 -25.71 3.96
N ALA A 141 -4.14 -24.42 3.97
CA ALA A 141 -5.12 -23.82 3.08
C ALA A 141 -4.41 -23.28 1.84
N GLU A 142 -3.36 -22.47 2.06
CA GLU A 142 -2.58 -21.88 0.97
C GLU A 142 -1.14 -21.61 1.44
N LYS A 143 -0.16 -22.20 0.76
CA LYS A 143 1.26 -22.00 1.03
C LYS A 143 1.65 -20.58 0.67
N GLY A 144 2.18 -19.82 1.64
CA GLY A 144 2.55 -18.42 1.43
C GLY A 144 1.39 -17.46 1.15
N GLY A 145 0.13 -17.89 1.39
CA GLY A 145 -1.07 -17.08 1.07
C GLY A 145 -1.21 -15.77 1.85
N TYR A 146 -0.43 -15.59 2.92
CA TYR A 146 -0.36 -14.36 3.72
C TYR A 146 1.01 -13.66 3.59
N MET A 147 1.90 -14.13 2.72
CA MET A 147 3.29 -13.65 2.69
C MET A 147 3.39 -12.16 2.33
N ALA A 148 2.52 -11.66 1.46
CA ALA A 148 2.53 -10.25 1.09
C ALA A 148 2.21 -9.34 2.29
N GLU A 149 1.14 -9.64 3.02
CA GLU A 149 0.75 -8.92 4.23
C GLU A 149 1.78 -9.10 5.35
N TYR A 150 2.34 -10.30 5.49
CA TYR A 150 3.44 -10.59 6.40
C TYR A 150 4.63 -9.67 6.15
N ILE A 151 5.07 -9.55 4.91
CA ILE A 151 6.17 -8.67 4.48
C ILE A 151 5.83 -7.21 4.79
N MET A 152 4.61 -6.77 4.54
CA MET A 152 4.18 -5.39 4.81
C MET A 152 4.24 -5.06 6.30
N HIS A 153 3.79 -5.97 7.17
CA HIS A 153 3.86 -5.80 8.62
C HIS A 153 5.30 -5.91 9.18
N ASP A 154 6.21 -6.53 8.42
CA ASP A 154 7.63 -6.67 8.81
C ASP A 154 8.49 -5.46 8.41
N LEU A 155 7.98 -4.55 7.59
CA LEU A 155 8.70 -3.35 7.16
C LEU A 155 8.96 -2.41 8.34
N GLN A 156 10.23 -2.01 8.50
CA GLN A 156 10.67 -1.11 9.56
C GLN A 156 11.29 0.15 8.97
N ARG A 157 10.99 1.29 9.55
CA ARG A 157 11.63 2.58 9.24
C ARG A 157 11.86 3.38 10.51
N THR A 158 12.78 4.34 10.44
CA THR A 158 12.95 5.36 11.46
C THR A 158 12.62 6.74 10.89
N ASN A 159 12.56 7.73 11.77
CA ASN A 159 12.33 9.12 11.39
C ASN A 159 13.60 9.98 11.55
N ASP A 160 14.73 9.36 11.87
CA ASP A 160 16.01 10.05 11.99
C ASP A 160 16.73 10.08 10.63
N ARG A 161 17.07 11.30 10.15
CA ARG A 161 17.83 11.50 8.91
C ARG A 161 19.17 10.76 8.90
N ALA A 162 19.81 10.62 10.08
CA ALA A 162 21.11 9.98 10.20
C ALA A 162 21.08 8.48 9.89
N ASP A 163 19.93 7.82 10.01
CA ASP A 163 19.77 6.40 9.70
C ASP A 163 19.74 6.12 8.18
N TYR A 164 19.70 7.17 7.35
CA TYR A 164 19.62 7.09 5.89
C TYR A 164 20.81 7.80 5.21
N PRO A 165 22.07 7.41 5.52
CA PRO A 165 23.26 8.13 5.03
C PRO A 165 23.43 8.05 3.51
N ASN A 166 22.84 7.05 2.86
CA ASN A 166 22.94 6.84 1.41
C ASN A 166 21.89 7.60 0.60
N LEU A 167 20.89 8.20 1.26
CA LEU A 167 19.86 9.00 0.60
C LEU A 167 20.22 10.47 0.62
N SER A 168 19.90 11.19 -0.45
CA SER A 168 19.84 12.66 -0.43
C SER A 168 18.69 13.13 0.48
N ASP A 169 18.68 14.41 0.81
CA ASP A 169 17.60 15.02 1.61
C ASP A 169 16.23 14.90 0.92
N ALA A 170 16.20 15.05 -0.40
CA ALA A 170 14.97 14.86 -1.19
C ALA A 170 14.48 13.41 -1.13
N GLU A 171 15.36 12.42 -1.33
CA GLU A 171 15.02 11.00 -1.24
C GLU A 171 14.57 10.61 0.18
N PHE A 172 15.22 11.13 1.22
CA PHE A 172 14.75 10.97 2.59
C PHE A 172 13.33 11.53 2.79
N GLY A 173 13.02 12.67 2.18
CA GLY A 173 11.67 13.25 2.12
C GLY A 173 10.72 12.50 1.20
N ASN A 174 11.17 11.41 0.57
CA ASN A 174 10.43 10.71 -0.48
C ASN A 174 10.00 11.62 -1.65
N PHE A 175 10.70 12.75 -1.81
CA PHE A 175 10.43 13.76 -2.83
C PHE A 175 11.14 13.40 -4.14
N ARG A 176 10.40 13.45 -5.25
CA ARG A 176 10.95 13.20 -6.58
C ARG A 176 10.11 13.79 -7.70
N ASN A 177 10.76 14.07 -8.81
CA ASN A 177 10.10 14.35 -10.08
C ASN A 177 9.54 13.07 -10.68
N ILE A 178 8.34 13.13 -11.24
CA ILE A 178 7.76 12.06 -12.05
C ILE A 178 8.15 12.32 -13.50
N ALA A 179 9.03 11.47 -14.04
CA ALA A 179 9.61 11.60 -15.38
C ALA A 179 9.27 10.41 -16.27
N THR A 180 8.09 9.82 -16.08
CA THR A 180 7.59 8.67 -16.87
C THR A 180 7.19 9.11 -18.28
N THR A 181 7.09 8.16 -19.21
CA THR A 181 6.72 8.41 -20.60
C THR A 181 5.46 9.27 -20.68
N GLY A 182 5.48 10.28 -21.54
CA GLY A 182 4.40 11.22 -21.76
C GLY A 182 4.28 12.36 -20.75
N MET A 183 4.90 12.24 -19.58
CA MET A 183 4.93 13.34 -18.59
C MET A 183 5.88 14.45 -19.04
N GLY A 184 5.47 15.72 -18.87
CA GLY A 184 6.32 16.86 -19.12
C GLY A 184 7.54 16.87 -18.19
N LYS A 185 8.65 17.45 -18.69
CA LYS A 185 9.87 17.56 -17.92
C LYS A 185 9.67 18.53 -16.75
N ASP A 186 10.04 18.10 -15.53
CA ASP A 186 10.02 18.92 -14.31
C ASP A 186 8.64 19.56 -14.02
N VAL A 187 7.55 18.86 -14.35
CA VAL A 187 6.17 19.35 -14.21
C VAL A 187 5.49 18.82 -12.99
N LEU A 188 5.65 17.52 -12.70
CA LEU A 188 4.95 16.82 -11.62
C LEU A 188 5.95 16.21 -10.65
N TYR A 189 5.72 16.48 -9.37
CA TYR A 189 6.49 15.92 -8.25
C TYR A 189 5.57 15.25 -7.26
N ARG A 190 6.10 14.29 -6.50
CA ARG A 190 5.41 13.63 -5.39
C ARG A 190 6.35 13.42 -4.21
N GLY A 191 5.77 13.20 -3.02
CA GLY A 191 6.56 12.88 -1.82
C GLY A 191 5.75 12.98 -0.54
N SER A 192 6.45 13.03 0.60
CA SER A 192 5.84 13.18 1.93
C SER A 192 5.38 14.61 2.19
N SER A 193 4.69 14.79 3.34
CA SER A 193 4.18 16.10 3.73
C SER A 193 5.32 17.10 3.98
N PRO A 194 5.26 18.29 3.36
CA PRO A 194 6.22 19.36 3.63
C PRO A 194 5.91 20.15 4.91
N ILE A 195 4.80 19.89 5.57
CA ILE A 195 4.31 20.66 6.72
C ILE A 195 4.08 19.83 7.98
N ASN A 196 3.80 18.54 7.85
CA ASN A 196 3.58 17.64 9.01
C ASN A 196 4.92 17.16 9.57
N PRO A 197 5.29 17.52 10.84
CA PRO A 197 6.57 17.14 11.42
C PRO A 197 6.66 15.70 11.91
N GLU A 198 5.56 14.94 11.89
CA GLU A 198 5.46 13.59 12.46
C GLU A 198 6.56 12.64 12.00
N LEU A 199 6.95 12.74 10.74
CA LEU A 199 7.95 11.85 10.13
C LEU A 199 9.37 12.43 10.11
N GLY A 200 9.59 13.63 10.65
CA GLY A 200 10.89 14.30 10.62
C GLY A 200 11.41 14.65 9.22
N ARG A 201 10.54 14.67 8.21
CA ARG A 201 10.89 14.86 6.79
C ARG A 201 10.42 16.18 6.22
N ASN A 202 9.50 16.86 6.86
CA ASN A 202 8.80 18.04 6.36
C ASN A 202 9.73 19.16 5.94
N THR A 203 10.77 19.49 6.69
CA THR A 203 11.70 20.58 6.37
C THR A 203 12.53 20.30 5.12
N TYR A 204 12.94 19.04 4.92
CA TYR A 204 13.66 18.60 3.72
C TYR A 204 12.76 18.68 2.47
N VAL A 205 11.49 18.31 2.62
CA VAL A 205 10.52 18.38 1.52
C VAL A 205 10.17 19.81 1.17
N ASP A 206 9.94 20.68 2.15
CA ASP A 206 9.66 22.11 1.89
C ASP A 206 10.83 22.81 1.16
N ALA A 207 12.06 22.48 1.55
CA ALA A 207 13.26 22.94 0.84
C ALA A 207 13.31 22.41 -0.62
N ALA A 208 12.95 21.14 -0.83
CA ALA A 208 12.92 20.54 -2.16
C ALA A 208 11.82 21.16 -3.05
N LEU A 209 10.63 21.47 -2.49
CA LEU A 209 9.57 22.21 -3.20
C LEU A 209 10.09 23.55 -3.72
N LYS A 210 10.79 24.30 -2.87
CA LYS A 210 11.38 25.60 -3.23
C LYS A 210 12.40 25.46 -4.35
N GLN A 211 13.28 24.47 -4.25
CA GLN A 211 14.29 24.21 -5.28
C GLN A 211 13.69 23.83 -6.62
N ALA A 212 12.61 23.02 -6.62
CA ALA A 212 11.91 22.60 -7.81
C ALA A 212 10.96 23.66 -8.40
N GLY A 213 10.69 24.74 -7.67
CA GLY A 213 9.77 25.79 -8.09
C GLY A 213 8.30 25.35 -8.10
N VAL A 214 7.94 24.40 -7.26
CA VAL A 214 6.54 23.94 -7.10
C VAL A 214 5.65 25.09 -6.68
N ASN A 215 4.49 25.24 -7.30
CA ASN A 215 3.56 26.32 -7.01
C ASN A 215 2.08 25.95 -7.05
N VAL A 216 1.75 24.70 -7.38
CA VAL A 216 0.39 24.15 -7.35
C VAL A 216 0.43 22.80 -6.64
N ILE A 217 -0.30 22.66 -5.54
CA ILE A 217 -0.14 21.55 -4.60
C ILE A 217 -1.48 20.88 -4.31
N MET A 218 -1.49 19.55 -4.35
CA MET A 218 -2.59 18.69 -3.91
C MET A 218 -2.24 18.02 -2.59
N ASN A 219 -2.84 18.49 -1.51
CA ASN A 219 -2.74 17.89 -0.18
C ASN A 219 -3.89 16.90 0.04
N LEU A 220 -3.57 15.60 0.00
CA LEU A 220 -4.54 14.53 0.17
C LEU A 220 -4.82 14.20 1.65
N ALA A 221 -3.98 14.69 2.58
CA ALA A 221 -3.97 14.21 3.97
C ALA A 221 -4.73 15.10 4.95
N ASN A 222 -4.72 16.41 4.74
CA ASN A 222 -5.19 17.39 5.72
C ASN A 222 -6.34 18.24 5.19
N SER A 223 -7.17 18.73 6.10
CA SER A 223 -7.96 19.96 5.88
C SER A 223 -7.04 21.18 5.94
N GLN A 224 -7.53 22.32 5.45
CA GLN A 224 -6.79 23.58 5.56
C GLN A 224 -6.52 23.96 7.01
N GLU A 225 -7.53 23.82 7.88
CA GLU A 225 -7.41 24.11 9.31
C GLU A 225 -6.34 23.25 10.00
N GLU A 226 -6.32 21.96 9.71
CA GLU A 226 -5.27 21.04 10.23
C GLU A 226 -3.88 21.40 9.73
N ALA A 227 -3.76 21.75 8.46
CA ALA A 227 -2.48 22.15 7.86
C ALA A 227 -1.92 23.43 8.47
N GLU A 228 -2.76 24.46 8.61
CA GLU A 228 -2.40 25.75 9.19
C GLU A 228 -2.11 25.68 10.70
N ALA A 229 -2.57 24.64 11.37
CA ALA A 229 -2.30 24.41 12.80
C ALA A 229 -0.90 23.87 13.09
N TYR A 230 -0.16 23.39 12.10
CA TYR A 230 1.22 22.93 12.31
C TYR A 230 2.11 24.11 12.68
N GLU A 231 2.96 23.92 13.70
CA GLU A 231 3.94 24.92 14.13
C GLU A 231 4.87 25.31 12.98
N GLY A 232 5.03 26.61 12.75
CA GLY A 232 5.88 27.14 11.68
C GLY A 232 5.26 27.07 10.28
N PHE A 233 4.00 26.70 10.12
CA PHE A 233 3.33 26.61 8.81
C PHE A 233 3.49 27.90 7.99
N ALA A 234 3.25 29.07 8.59
CA ALA A 234 3.31 30.35 7.90
C ALA A 234 4.70 30.72 7.36
N ASP A 235 5.76 30.11 7.91
CA ASP A 235 7.15 30.36 7.50
C ASP A 235 7.62 29.37 6.40
N THR A 236 6.80 28.41 6.01
CA THR A 236 7.13 27.44 4.97
C THR A 236 7.02 28.04 3.57
N TYR A 237 7.84 27.54 2.63
CA TYR A 237 7.65 27.83 1.20
C TYR A 237 6.25 27.41 0.74
N TYR A 238 5.78 26.26 1.22
CA TYR A 238 4.48 25.68 0.94
C TYR A 238 3.32 26.65 1.13
N SER A 239 3.28 27.41 2.24
CA SER A 239 2.18 28.29 2.62
C SER A 239 1.95 29.46 1.66
N GLY A 240 2.95 29.83 0.88
CA GLY A 240 2.88 30.91 -0.11
C GLY A 240 2.30 30.52 -1.47
N HIS A 241 1.89 29.26 -1.65
CA HIS A 241 1.48 28.72 -2.95
C HIS A 241 0.02 28.25 -3.00
N LYS A 242 -0.45 27.91 -4.21
CA LYS A 242 -1.81 27.41 -4.40
C LYS A 242 -1.91 25.96 -3.90
N VAL A 243 -2.74 25.73 -2.90
CA VAL A 243 -2.97 24.41 -2.32
C VAL A 243 -4.45 24.06 -2.34
N ILE A 244 -4.81 22.86 -2.79
CA ILE A 244 -6.10 22.25 -2.51
C ILE A 244 -5.93 21.25 -1.36
N TYR A 245 -6.75 21.40 -0.32
CA TYR A 245 -6.76 20.57 0.87
C TYR A 245 -7.96 19.62 0.79
N LEU A 246 -7.71 18.31 0.71
CA LEU A 246 -8.74 17.32 0.41
C LEU A 246 -9.12 16.44 1.60
N ASN A 247 -8.22 16.27 2.57
CA ASN A 247 -8.44 15.47 3.78
C ASN A 247 -9.10 14.11 3.50
N LEU A 248 -8.48 13.33 2.61
CA LEU A 248 -9.03 12.05 2.15
C LEU A 248 -8.53 10.89 3.02
N GLY A 249 -9.40 9.88 3.20
CA GLY A 249 -9.03 8.59 3.78
C GLY A 249 -8.17 7.74 2.84
N VAL A 250 -7.98 6.47 3.23
CA VAL A 250 -7.16 5.48 2.48
C VAL A 250 -8.00 4.44 1.74
N ASP A 251 -9.33 4.52 1.83
CA ASP A 251 -10.23 3.69 1.03
C ASP A 251 -10.49 4.38 -0.32
N PHE A 252 -9.77 3.97 -1.35
CA PHE A 252 -9.84 4.56 -2.69
C PHE A 252 -11.15 4.24 -3.42
N SER A 253 -11.92 3.27 -2.94
CA SER A 253 -13.24 2.93 -3.47
C SER A 253 -14.37 3.74 -2.83
N ALA A 254 -14.11 4.41 -1.72
CA ALA A 254 -15.11 5.22 -1.02
C ALA A 254 -15.59 6.40 -1.87
N PRO A 255 -16.90 6.67 -1.92
CA PRO A 255 -17.45 7.79 -2.69
C PRO A 255 -16.84 9.15 -2.30
N GLU A 256 -16.53 9.34 -1.02
CA GLU A 256 -15.91 10.56 -0.50
C GLU A 256 -14.49 10.74 -1.06
N PHE A 257 -13.72 9.65 -1.13
CA PHE A 257 -12.39 9.69 -1.74
C PHE A 257 -12.48 10.06 -3.22
N GLN A 258 -13.35 9.39 -3.97
CA GLN A 258 -13.52 9.62 -5.41
C GLN A 258 -13.98 11.03 -5.72
N LYS A 259 -14.92 11.56 -4.94
CA LYS A 259 -15.39 12.95 -5.07
C LYS A 259 -14.25 13.95 -4.79
N GLY A 260 -13.53 13.79 -3.70
CA GLY A 260 -12.42 14.67 -3.35
C GLY A 260 -11.27 14.59 -4.37
N LEU A 261 -10.95 13.39 -4.86
CA LEU A 261 -9.97 13.22 -5.94
C LEU A 261 -10.39 13.97 -7.21
N ALA A 262 -11.66 13.88 -7.61
CA ALA A 262 -12.17 14.63 -8.76
C ALA A 262 -11.99 16.15 -8.58
N GLU A 263 -12.22 16.68 -7.38
CA GLU A 263 -11.96 18.10 -7.07
C GLU A 263 -10.47 18.46 -7.18
N GLY A 264 -9.58 17.59 -6.69
CA GLY A 264 -8.12 17.77 -6.80
C GLY A 264 -7.63 17.77 -8.26
N LEU A 265 -8.15 16.86 -9.08
CA LEU A 265 -7.81 16.77 -10.49
C LEU A 265 -8.31 17.99 -11.29
N ARG A 266 -9.53 18.48 -10.99
CA ARG A 266 -10.05 19.74 -11.54
C ARG A 266 -9.21 20.93 -11.14
N PHE A 267 -8.74 20.96 -9.91
CA PHE A 267 -7.85 22.02 -9.44
C PHE A 267 -6.55 22.05 -10.23
N PHE A 268 -5.94 20.90 -10.54
CA PHE A 268 -4.77 20.81 -11.40
C PHE A 268 -5.09 21.21 -12.84
N ALA A 269 -6.22 20.80 -13.38
CA ALA A 269 -6.68 21.18 -14.72
C ALA A 269 -6.89 22.71 -14.84
N ALA A 270 -7.40 23.36 -13.80
CA ALA A 270 -7.70 24.79 -13.78
C ALA A 270 -6.49 25.69 -13.46
N ASN A 271 -5.41 25.14 -12.90
CA ASN A 271 -4.25 25.92 -12.44
C ASN A 271 -2.96 25.41 -13.07
N LYS A 272 -2.47 26.10 -14.10
CA LYS A 272 -1.18 25.77 -14.71
C LYS A 272 -0.01 26.11 -13.78
N GLY A 273 0.95 25.20 -13.67
CA GLY A 273 2.13 25.40 -12.83
C GLY A 273 3.05 24.20 -12.78
N THR A 274 3.88 24.16 -11.76
CA THR A 274 4.69 23.00 -11.35
C THR A 274 4.00 22.34 -10.17
N TYR A 275 3.66 21.07 -10.31
CA TYR A 275 2.73 20.38 -9.43
C TYR A 275 3.40 19.53 -8.38
N TYR A 276 2.77 19.42 -7.21
CA TYR A 276 3.13 18.49 -6.15
C TYR A 276 1.92 17.74 -5.60
N VAL A 277 2.03 16.42 -5.55
CA VAL A 277 1.03 15.56 -4.93
C VAL A 277 1.63 14.95 -3.66
N HIS A 278 0.97 15.15 -2.53
CA HIS A 278 1.41 14.56 -1.27
C HIS A 278 0.26 14.10 -0.37
N CYS A 279 0.60 13.21 0.53
CA CYS A 279 -0.17 12.89 1.73
C CYS A 279 0.77 12.98 2.94
N THR A 280 0.61 12.17 3.98
CA THR A 280 1.54 12.13 5.12
C THR A 280 2.90 11.56 4.70
N GLU A 281 2.93 10.32 4.22
CA GLU A 281 4.16 9.62 3.81
C GLU A 281 4.51 9.80 2.32
N GLY A 282 3.57 10.25 1.50
CA GLY A 282 3.73 10.23 0.04
C GLY A 282 3.66 8.82 -0.56
N LYS A 283 3.18 7.84 0.21
CA LYS A 283 3.18 6.41 -0.10
C LYS A 283 1.88 5.95 -0.76
N ASP A 284 0.79 5.90 0.01
CA ASP A 284 -0.45 5.24 -0.44
C ASP A 284 -1.36 6.18 -1.25
N ARG A 285 -1.92 7.23 -0.64
CA ARG A 285 -2.81 8.19 -1.33
C ARG A 285 -2.08 8.92 -2.46
N ALA A 286 -0.93 9.49 -2.18
CA ALA A 286 -0.09 10.13 -3.18
C ALA A 286 0.43 9.13 -4.21
N GLY A 287 0.70 7.88 -3.80
CA GLY A 287 1.10 6.79 -4.69
C GLY A 287 0.02 6.46 -5.72
N PHE A 288 -1.22 6.28 -5.28
CA PHE A 288 -2.34 6.00 -6.18
C PHE A 288 -2.61 7.17 -7.15
N VAL A 289 -2.69 8.39 -6.64
CA VAL A 289 -2.96 9.57 -7.48
C VAL A 289 -1.84 9.80 -8.50
N SER A 290 -0.58 9.65 -8.10
CA SER A 290 0.56 9.77 -9.01
C SER A 290 0.54 8.71 -10.09
N ALA A 291 0.32 7.43 -9.73
CA ALA A 291 0.19 6.34 -10.69
C ALA A 291 -0.96 6.56 -11.69
N LEU A 292 -2.08 7.11 -11.22
CA LEU A 292 -3.21 7.47 -12.08
C LEU A 292 -2.84 8.55 -13.10
N LEU A 293 -2.09 9.58 -12.69
CA LEU A 293 -1.60 10.64 -13.57
C LEU A 293 -0.54 10.12 -14.56
N GLU A 294 0.34 9.24 -14.13
CA GLU A 294 1.32 8.57 -15.00
C GLU A 294 0.61 7.73 -16.08
N CYS A 295 -0.38 6.92 -15.70
CA CYS A 295 -1.20 6.16 -16.64
C CYS A 295 -1.91 7.08 -17.64
N LEU A 296 -2.51 8.19 -17.16
CA LEU A 296 -3.17 9.18 -18.00
C LEU A 296 -2.25 9.75 -19.08
N MET A 297 -0.99 9.99 -18.73
CA MET A 297 0.01 10.59 -19.63
C MET A 297 0.67 9.58 -20.57
N GLY A 298 0.45 8.28 -20.39
CA GLY A 298 0.94 7.22 -21.28
C GLY A 298 2.17 6.48 -20.78
N ALA A 299 2.41 6.49 -19.46
CA ALA A 299 3.45 5.68 -18.84
C ALA A 299 3.23 4.18 -19.10
N THR A 300 4.33 3.43 -19.20
CA THR A 300 4.28 1.97 -19.27
C THR A 300 3.99 1.35 -17.90
N TYR A 301 3.54 0.11 -17.90
CA TYR A 301 3.32 -0.66 -16.67
C TYR A 301 4.58 -0.68 -15.76
N ASP A 302 5.73 -0.94 -16.35
CA ASP A 302 6.99 -1.02 -15.59
C ASP A 302 7.38 0.34 -14.99
N GLU A 303 7.16 1.45 -15.69
CA GLU A 303 7.43 2.79 -15.18
C GLU A 303 6.54 3.13 -13.99
N VAL A 304 5.23 2.85 -14.07
CA VAL A 304 4.27 3.12 -12.99
C VAL A 304 4.62 2.33 -11.73
N VAL A 305 4.92 1.03 -11.90
CA VAL A 305 5.33 0.17 -10.77
C VAL A 305 6.65 0.65 -10.18
N ALA A 306 7.63 0.98 -11.02
CA ALA A 306 8.95 1.43 -10.56
C ALA A 306 8.87 2.75 -9.78
N ASP A 307 8.12 3.76 -10.27
CA ASP A 307 7.95 5.00 -9.52
C ASP A 307 7.26 4.76 -8.16
N TYR A 308 6.19 3.99 -8.15
CA TYR A 308 5.51 3.67 -6.89
C TYR A 308 6.46 3.02 -5.89
N MET A 309 7.28 2.06 -6.34
CA MET A 309 8.18 1.30 -5.50
C MET A 309 9.41 2.08 -5.01
N VAL A 310 9.75 3.22 -5.62
CA VAL A 310 10.80 4.12 -5.08
C VAL A 310 10.51 4.52 -3.63
N THR A 311 9.26 4.69 -3.25
CA THR A 311 8.86 4.96 -1.87
C THR A 311 9.32 3.86 -0.91
N TYR A 312 9.19 2.60 -1.30
CA TYR A 312 9.61 1.46 -0.48
C TYR A 312 11.13 1.34 -0.38
N TYR A 313 11.87 1.76 -1.40
CA TYR A 313 13.32 1.93 -1.29
C TYR A 313 13.68 3.05 -0.31
N ASN A 314 13.09 4.24 -0.47
CA ASN A 314 13.39 5.41 0.35
C ASN A 314 13.07 5.22 1.84
N TYR A 315 11.98 4.54 2.17
CA TYR A 315 11.57 4.32 3.56
C TYR A 315 12.15 3.04 4.19
N TYR A 316 12.29 1.97 3.40
CA TYR A 316 12.52 0.62 3.93
C TYR A 316 13.70 -0.10 3.29
N GLY A 317 14.39 0.52 2.34
CA GLY A 317 15.51 -0.11 1.63
C GLY A 317 15.13 -1.33 0.79
N VAL A 318 13.88 -1.40 0.30
CA VAL A 318 13.43 -2.51 -0.55
C VAL A 318 14.02 -2.36 -1.94
N GLU A 319 14.94 -3.25 -2.28
CA GLU A 319 15.66 -3.24 -3.56
C GLU A 319 14.82 -3.76 -4.72
N PRO A 320 14.91 -3.15 -5.92
CA PRO A 320 14.28 -3.65 -7.13
C PRO A 320 14.71 -5.09 -7.47
N GLY A 321 13.78 -5.88 -8.03
CA GLY A 321 14.04 -7.25 -8.50
C GLY A 321 14.09 -8.31 -7.39
N THR A 322 13.81 -7.96 -6.13
CA THR A 322 13.70 -8.91 -5.03
C THR A 322 12.28 -9.49 -4.93
N ASP A 323 12.13 -10.67 -4.32
CA ASP A 323 10.82 -11.27 -4.05
C ASP A 323 9.97 -10.35 -3.17
N LYS A 324 10.59 -9.67 -2.21
CA LYS A 324 9.98 -8.66 -1.35
C LYS A 324 9.40 -7.50 -2.16
N TYR A 325 10.15 -6.96 -3.11
CA TYR A 325 9.70 -5.93 -4.02
C TYR A 325 8.48 -6.38 -4.84
N ASN A 326 8.54 -7.57 -5.42
CA ASN A 326 7.46 -8.11 -6.24
C ASN A 326 6.19 -8.37 -5.41
N ALA A 327 6.33 -8.93 -4.20
CA ALA A 327 5.21 -9.15 -3.30
C ALA A 327 4.49 -7.85 -2.92
N ILE A 328 5.24 -6.80 -2.61
CA ILE A 328 4.70 -5.48 -2.27
C ILE A 328 3.99 -4.85 -3.47
N ALA A 329 4.63 -4.83 -4.64
CA ALA A 329 4.06 -4.25 -5.85
C ALA A 329 2.73 -4.93 -6.23
N ASN A 330 2.69 -6.27 -6.18
CA ASN A 330 1.50 -7.05 -6.52
C ASN A 330 0.33 -6.82 -5.54
N SER A 331 0.61 -6.71 -4.24
CA SER A 331 -0.44 -6.52 -3.23
C SER A 331 -0.95 -5.08 -3.15
N ASN A 332 -0.17 -4.09 -3.56
CA ASN A 332 -0.51 -2.67 -3.44
C ASN A 332 -0.90 -2.06 -4.80
N ILE A 333 0.07 -1.44 -5.50
CA ILE A 333 -0.25 -0.58 -6.64
C ILE A 333 -0.88 -1.35 -7.80
N ILE A 334 -0.41 -2.55 -8.08
CA ILE A 334 -0.95 -3.36 -9.18
C ILE A 334 -2.41 -3.69 -8.89
N LYS A 335 -2.69 -4.24 -7.71
CA LYS A 335 -4.05 -4.58 -7.29
C LYS A 335 -4.97 -3.35 -7.22
N THR A 336 -4.45 -2.23 -6.72
CA THR A 336 -5.21 -0.98 -6.62
C THR A 336 -5.63 -0.47 -7.99
N LEU A 337 -4.71 -0.43 -8.97
CA LEU A 337 -5.02 0.00 -10.33
C LEU A 337 -5.91 -1.02 -11.08
N GLN A 338 -5.73 -2.32 -10.86
CA GLN A 338 -6.63 -3.34 -11.39
C GLN A 338 -8.07 -3.11 -10.92
N ASN A 339 -8.26 -2.83 -9.63
CA ASN A 339 -9.58 -2.51 -9.08
C ASN A 339 -10.15 -1.21 -9.66
N ALA A 340 -9.33 -0.15 -9.75
CA ALA A 340 -9.76 1.15 -10.26
C ALA A 340 -10.15 1.09 -11.74
N PHE A 341 -9.44 0.31 -12.55
CA PHE A 341 -9.67 0.20 -14.00
C PHE A 341 -10.60 -0.95 -14.37
N GLY A 342 -10.99 -1.81 -13.42
CA GLY A 342 -11.85 -2.96 -13.68
C GLY A 342 -11.20 -4.03 -14.57
N VAL A 343 -9.88 -4.24 -14.42
CA VAL A 343 -9.09 -5.19 -15.21
C VAL A 343 -8.48 -6.27 -14.32
N GLU A 344 -8.32 -7.48 -14.85
CA GLU A 344 -7.73 -8.61 -14.13
C GLU A 344 -6.18 -8.60 -14.19
N ASP A 345 -5.63 -8.16 -15.31
CA ASP A 345 -4.17 -8.15 -15.57
C ASP A 345 -3.74 -6.76 -16.04
N LEU A 346 -3.17 -5.98 -15.13
CA LEU A 346 -2.73 -4.62 -15.39
C LEU A 346 -1.63 -4.54 -16.46
N SER A 347 -0.77 -5.56 -16.53
CA SER A 347 0.36 -5.59 -17.49
C SER A 347 -0.08 -5.70 -18.95
N LYS A 348 -1.31 -6.12 -19.20
CA LYS A 348 -1.92 -6.24 -20.53
C LYS A 348 -2.97 -5.16 -20.82
N ALA A 349 -3.27 -4.32 -19.84
CA ALA A 349 -4.30 -3.30 -19.98
C ALA A 349 -3.81 -2.07 -20.75
N ASP A 350 -4.72 -1.37 -21.40
CA ASP A 350 -4.51 0.00 -21.88
C ASP A 350 -4.62 0.96 -20.70
N LEU A 351 -3.47 1.28 -20.10
CA LEU A 351 -3.39 2.09 -18.88
C LEU A 351 -3.93 3.50 -19.07
N GLN A 352 -3.66 4.11 -20.24
CA GLN A 352 -4.14 5.47 -20.54
C GLN A 352 -5.66 5.50 -20.66
N LYS A 353 -6.23 4.52 -21.36
CA LYS A 353 -7.69 4.38 -21.46
C LYS A 353 -8.30 4.11 -20.09
N GLY A 354 -7.71 3.21 -19.30
CA GLY A 354 -8.15 2.91 -17.92
C GLY A 354 -8.20 4.15 -17.04
N ALA A 355 -7.16 4.98 -17.06
CA ALA A 355 -7.10 6.23 -16.32
C ALA A 355 -8.16 7.24 -16.77
N LYS A 356 -8.35 7.42 -18.07
CA LYS A 356 -9.40 8.31 -18.62
C LYS A 356 -10.80 7.83 -18.22
N ASP A 357 -11.08 6.56 -18.35
CA ASP A 357 -12.39 5.98 -18.01
C ASP A 357 -12.67 6.10 -16.50
N TYR A 358 -11.66 5.85 -15.66
CA TYR A 358 -11.76 6.06 -14.21
C TYR A 358 -12.06 7.53 -13.87
N MET A 359 -11.33 8.48 -14.46
CA MET A 359 -11.55 9.91 -14.21
C MET A 359 -12.97 10.35 -14.63
N LYS A 360 -13.49 9.84 -15.75
CA LYS A 360 -14.88 10.07 -16.16
C LYS A 360 -15.87 9.48 -15.14
N ALA A 361 -15.61 8.26 -14.69
CA ALA A 361 -16.46 7.58 -13.73
C ALA A 361 -16.58 8.33 -12.39
N ILE A 362 -15.52 8.99 -11.95
CA ILE A 362 -15.53 9.83 -10.74
C ILE A 362 -16.02 11.27 -10.99
N GLY A 363 -16.37 11.62 -12.22
CA GLY A 363 -17.12 12.83 -12.58
C GLY A 363 -16.35 13.91 -13.34
N LEU A 364 -15.15 13.65 -13.87
CA LEU A 364 -14.46 14.60 -14.74
C LEU A 364 -15.07 14.56 -16.16
N THR A 365 -15.12 15.72 -16.81
CA THR A 365 -15.46 15.85 -18.21
C THR A 365 -14.25 15.60 -19.12
N ASP A 366 -14.49 15.30 -20.40
CA ASP A 366 -13.40 15.16 -21.39
C ASP A 366 -12.55 16.44 -21.51
N ALA A 367 -13.17 17.62 -21.39
CA ALA A 367 -12.46 18.90 -21.41
C ALA A 367 -11.52 19.04 -20.20
N GLU A 368 -12.00 18.74 -18.99
CA GLU A 368 -11.18 18.79 -17.76
C GLU A 368 -10.01 17.80 -17.83
N ILE A 369 -10.21 16.59 -18.36
CA ILE A 369 -9.14 15.60 -18.57
C ILE A 369 -8.13 16.12 -19.60
N THR A 370 -8.59 16.73 -20.70
CA THR A 370 -7.71 17.32 -21.71
C THR A 370 -6.88 18.45 -21.13
N ASP A 371 -7.48 19.38 -20.39
CA ASP A 371 -6.78 20.49 -19.73
C ASP A 371 -5.73 19.98 -18.75
N LEU A 372 -6.08 18.95 -17.97
CA LEU A 372 -5.15 18.28 -17.06
C LEU A 372 -3.96 17.69 -17.82
N MET A 373 -4.20 16.95 -18.90
CA MET A 373 -3.13 16.37 -19.72
C MET A 373 -2.23 17.47 -20.32
N VAL A 374 -2.79 18.55 -20.86
CA VAL A 374 -2.02 19.69 -21.39
C VAL A 374 -1.15 20.32 -20.30
N ASN A 375 -1.71 20.54 -19.12
CA ASN A 375 -0.98 21.08 -17.99
C ASN A 375 0.16 20.19 -17.50
N LEU A 376 0.01 18.86 -17.67
CA LEU A 376 1.05 17.87 -17.37
C LEU A 376 2.05 17.65 -18.52
N GLY A 377 1.94 18.40 -19.61
CA GLY A 377 2.92 18.41 -20.71
C GLY A 377 2.52 17.62 -21.95
N TYR A 378 1.25 17.20 -22.06
CA TYR A 378 0.77 16.54 -23.29
C TYR A 378 0.81 17.52 -24.46
N VAL A 379 1.42 17.09 -25.55
CA VAL A 379 1.42 17.81 -26.83
C VAL A 379 0.56 17.01 -27.80
N ALA A 380 -0.57 17.57 -28.19
CA ALA A 380 -1.42 16.95 -29.22
C ALA A 380 -0.62 16.78 -30.53
N PRO A 381 -0.77 15.63 -31.23
CA PRO A 381 -0.22 15.48 -32.57
C PRO A 381 -0.72 16.64 -33.46
N VAL A 382 0.22 17.31 -34.11
CA VAL A 382 -0.16 18.30 -35.12
C VAL A 382 -0.77 17.55 -36.28
N GLU A 383 -2.09 17.67 -36.49
CA GLU A 383 -2.69 17.16 -37.70
C GLU A 383 -1.97 17.78 -38.90
N PRO A 384 -1.51 16.98 -39.87
CA PRO A 384 -0.94 17.55 -41.08
C PRO A 384 -2.02 18.44 -41.71
N ALA A 385 -1.66 19.71 -41.95
CA ALA A 385 -2.57 20.66 -42.56
C ALA A 385 -3.19 20.04 -43.81
N THR A 386 -4.52 19.87 -43.80
CA THR A 386 -5.26 19.42 -44.96
C THR A 386 -4.93 20.41 -46.07
N PRO A 387 -4.41 19.98 -47.24
CA PRO A 387 -4.15 20.91 -48.33
C PRO A 387 -5.45 21.63 -48.65
N SER A 388 -5.45 22.97 -48.54
CA SER A 388 -6.55 23.79 -48.94
C SER A 388 -6.85 23.48 -50.42
N LYS A 389 -8.06 23.05 -50.73
CA LYS A 389 -8.53 22.89 -52.12
C LYS A 389 -8.17 24.19 -52.89
N PRO A 390 -7.46 24.11 -54.02
CA PRO A 390 -7.26 25.32 -54.85
C PRO A 390 -8.61 25.90 -55.21
N ALA A 391 -8.78 27.17 -55.04
CA ALA A 391 -9.94 27.89 -55.57
C ALA A 391 -10.03 27.65 -57.10
N THR A 392 -11.15 27.14 -57.55
CA THR A 392 -11.42 26.96 -58.98
C THR A 392 -11.51 28.34 -59.62
N GLY A 393 -10.46 28.73 -60.31
CA GLY A 393 -10.39 29.96 -61.09
C GLY A 393 -9.05 30.04 -61.83
N ASP A 394 -9.16 29.76 -63.15
CA ASP A 394 -8.21 30.00 -64.22
C ASP A 394 -7.12 28.98 -64.54
N ALA A 395 -7.15 28.53 -65.79
CA ALA A 395 -6.28 27.54 -66.39
C ALA A 395 -4.82 28.05 -66.52
N GLY A 396 -3.96 27.58 -65.61
CA GLY A 396 -2.51 27.74 -65.73
C GLY A 396 -1.86 26.35 -65.68
N ILE A 397 -1.06 26.04 -66.68
CA ILE A 397 -0.32 24.78 -66.87
C ILE A 397 0.57 24.53 -65.66
N VAL A 398 0.29 23.44 -64.92
CA VAL A 398 1.14 22.99 -63.83
C VAL A 398 2.15 21.97 -64.39
N VAL A 399 3.42 22.34 -64.41
CA VAL A 399 4.54 21.43 -64.69
C VAL A 399 4.83 20.61 -63.41
N TYR A 400 4.59 19.32 -63.45
CA TYR A 400 4.98 18.41 -62.40
C TYR A 400 6.51 18.14 -62.46
N LEU A 401 7.24 18.65 -61.50
CA LEU A 401 8.61 18.21 -61.22
C LEU A 401 8.49 17.06 -60.20
N GLY A 402 8.62 15.84 -60.71
CA GLY A 402 8.72 14.63 -59.90
C GLY A 402 10.08 14.56 -59.18
N LEU A 403 10.07 14.62 -57.89
CA LEU A 403 11.20 14.19 -57.08
C LEU A 403 11.13 12.70 -56.81
N GLY A 404 11.93 11.93 -57.61
CA GLY A 404 12.10 10.53 -57.38
C GLY A 404 12.96 10.27 -56.15
N VAL A 405 12.38 9.52 -55.21
CA VAL A 405 13.16 8.96 -54.11
C VAL A 405 13.81 7.68 -54.62
N MET A 406 15.13 7.73 -54.80
CA MET A 406 15.94 6.50 -55.04
C MET A 406 16.15 5.75 -53.72
N ALA A 407 15.55 4.57 -53.63
CA ALA A 407 15.91 3.57 -52.64
C ALA A 407 17.21 2.92 -53.08
N LEU A 408 18.29 3.12 -52.32
CA LEU A 408 19.52 2.34 -52.46
C LEU A 408 19.41 1.11 -51.55
N ALA A 409 19.17 -0.03 -52.20
CA ALA A 409 19.49 -1.34 -51.64
C ALA A 409 20.98 -1.60 -51.87
N GLY A 410 21.74 -1.80 -50.82
CA GLY A 410 23.13 -2.24 -50.84
C GLY A 410 23.26 -3.47 -49.97
N GLY A 411 23.32 -4.65 -50.58
CA GLY A 411 23.81 -5.85 -49.94
C GLY A 411 25.33 -5.90 -50.06
N VAL A 412 25.99 -6.42 -49.04
CA VAL A 412 26.92 -7.55 -48.98
C VAL A 412 27.11 -7.90 -47.50
#